data_f60b982da6c260b3212920642471c827
#
_entry.id   f60b982da6c260b3212920642471c827
#
_cell.length_a   1.000
_cell.length_b   1.000
_cell.length_c   1.000
_cell.angle_alpha   90.00
_cell.angle_beta   90.00
_cell.angle_gamma   90.00
#
_symmetry.space_group_name_H-M   'P 1'
#
loop_
_entity.id
_entity.type
_entity.pdbx_description
1 polymer ?
#
loop_
_entity_poly.entity_id
_entity_poly.type
_entity_poly.pdbx_seq_one_letter_code
_entity_poly.pdbx_strand_id
1 'polypeptide(L)'
;IVCTLWFVFRSLTWVFIPLLSCFFSVCIMIGLLGLVGWKVTVISSNFIALMLILTMAMNIHMSTRFLQIRKKFPELKNSEIIFMTTEKMYWPILYTVLTTICAFLSLIFSEIKPIIDFGWMMTLGLITSFIITFSLLPTLLNFISNNNVEIKKENNSKITSFFGKISIHNKK
;
A
#
# COMPACT_ATOMS: atom_id res chain seq x y z
N ILE A 1 0.21 -10.27 -8.61
CA ILE A 1 -0.36 -9.08 -7.93
C ILE A 1 -1.64 -8.63 -8.64
N VAL A 2 -1.63 -8.29 -9.96
CA VAL A 2 -2.83 -7.82 -10.69
C VAL A 2 -3.96 -8.85 -10.64
N CYS A 3 -3.68 -10.14 -10.88
CA CYS A 3 -4.67 -11.21 -10.81
C CYS A 3 -5.28 -11.36 -9.40
N THR A 4 -4.47 -11.27 -8.35
CA THR A 4 -4.96 -11.35 -6.97
C THR A 4 -5.82 -10.15 -6.61
N LEU A 5 -5.44 -8.94 -7.01
CA LEU A 5 -6.23 -7.72 -6.82
C LEU A 5 -7.56 -7.79 -7.57
N TRP A 6 -7.55 -8.26 -8.82
CA TRP A 6 -8.77 -8.42 -9.60
C TRP A 6 -9.72 -9.45 -8.97
N PHE A 7 -9.17 -10.54 -8.44
CA PHE A 7 -9.97 -11.55 -7.73
C PHE A 7 -10.59 -11.01 -6.43
N VAL A 8 -9.85 -10.19 -5.68
CA VAL A 8 -10.31 -9.61 -4.41
C VAL A 8 -11.32 -8.49 -4.62
N PHE A 9 -11.02 -7.52 -5.47
CA PHE A 9 -11.86 -6.33 -5.64
C PHE A 9 -12.97 -6.51 -6.66
N ARG A 10 -12.86 -7.49 -7.57
CA ARG A 10 -13.83 -7.78 -8.65
C ARG A 10 -14.24 -6.57 -9.49
N SER A 11 -13.47 -5.50 -9.46
CA SER A 11 -13.68 -4.25 -10.18
C SER A 11 -12.34 -3.74 -10.69
N LEU A 12 -12.23 -3.49 -11.99
CA LEU A 12 -11.02 -2.98 -12.64
C LEU A 12 -10.60 -1.63 -12.07
N THR A 13 -11.55 -0.76 -11.74
CA THR A 13 -11.27 0.57 -11.18
C THR A 13 -10.54 0.49 -9.85
N TRP A 14 -10.95 -0.43 -8.97
CA TRP A 14 -10.32 -0.62 -7.66
C TRP A 14 -8.95 -1.32 -7.72
N VAL A 15 -8.65 -1.98 -8.82
CA VAL A 15 -7.31 -2.53 -9.12
C VAL A 15 -6.39 -1.44 -9.67
N PHE A 16 -6.95 -0.54 -10.51
CA PHE A 16 -6.15 0.48 -11.20
C PHE A 16 -5.62 1.56 -10.25
N ILE A 17 -6.37 1.96 -9.21
CA ILE A 17 -5.97 2.99 -8.25
C ILE A 17 -4.66 2.62 -7.52
N PRO A 18 -4.55 1.45 -6.84
CA PRO A 18 -3.31 1.05 -6.18
C PRO A 18 -2.15 0.88 -7.15
N LEU A 19 -2.40 0.36 -8.35
CA LEU A 19 -1.38 0.19 -9.39
C LEU A 19 -0.82 1.53 -9.85
N LEU A 20 -1.67 2.51 -10.11
CA LEU A 20 -1.27 3.84 -10.55
C LEU A 20 -0.43 4.55 -9.47
N SER A 21 -0.89 4.49 -8.22
CA SER A 21 -0.14 5.04 -7.07
C SER A 21 1.24 4.37 -6.92
N CYS A 22 1.29 3.06 -7.10
CA CYS A 22 2.53 2.28 -7.04
C CYS A 22 3.49 2.66 -8.18
N PHE A 23 2.98 2.82 -9.40
CA PHE A 23 3.74 3.25 -10.56
C PHE A 23 4.38 4.62 -10.33
N PHE A 24 3.61 5.62 -9.88
CA PHE A 24 4.15 6.95 -9.58
C PHE A 24 5.19 6.90 -8.46
N SER A 25 4.99 6.09 -7.43
CA SER A 25 5.96 5.92 -6.34
C SER A 25 7.31 5.42 -6.86
N VAL A 26 7.29 4.41 -7.70
CA VAL A 26 8.51 3.85 -8.30
C VAL A 26 9.18 4.85 -9.26
N CYS A 27 8.40 5.54 -10.10
CA CYS A 27 8.95 6.56 -11.01
C CYS A 27 9.64 7.69 -10.25
N ILE A 28 9.02 8.21 -9.20
CA ILE A 28 9.61 9.28 -8.38
C ILE A 28 10.88 8.78 -7.69
N MET A 29 10.87 7.56 -7.19
CA MET A 29 12.05 7.00 -6.52
C MET A 29 13.20 6.77 -7.50
N ILE A 30 12.95 6.26 -8.71
CA ILE A 30 13.98 6.12 -9.75
C ILE A 30 14.54 7.49 -10.11
N GLY A 31 13.68 8.51 -10.22
CA GLY A 31 14.11 9.89 -10.45
C GLY A 31 15.02 10.41 -9.34
N LEU A 32 14.67 10.17 -8.07
CA LEU A 32 15.50 10.55 -6.92
C LEU A 32 16.87 9.84 -6.92
N LEU A 33 16.91 8.54 -7.23
CA LEU A 33 18.17 7.80 -7.36
C LEU A 33 19.06 8.37 -8.47
N GLY A 34 18.44 8.75 -9.59
CA GLY A 34 19.16 9.40 -10.69
C GLY A 34 19.73 10.77 -10.30
N LEU A 35 18.99 11.59 -9.55
CA LEU A 35 19.45 12.89 -9.06
C LEU A 35 20.63 12.77 -8.07
N VAL A 36 20.59 11.77 -7.20
CA VAL A 36 21.66 11.51 -6.23
C VAL A 36 22.90 10.86 -6.90
N GLY A 37 22.77 10.41 -8.16
CA GLY A 37 23.84 9.73 -8.90
C GLY A 37 24.17 8.35 -8.34
N TRP A 38 23.23 7.70 -7.70
CA TRP A 38 23.47 6.39 -7.07
C TRP A 38 23.54 5.29 -8.11
N LYS A 39 24.62 4.53 -8.11
CA LYS A 39 24.82 3.41 -9.04
C LYS A 39 24.06 2.18 -8.54
N VAL A 40 23.18 1.67 -9.38
CA VAL A 40 22.45 0.42 -9.10
C VAL A 40 23.41 -0.76 -9.28
N THR A 41 23.65 -1.50 -8.21
CA THR A 41 24.45 -2.73 -8.21
C THR A 41 23.55 -3.96 -8.46
N VAL A 42 24.16 -5.14 -8.67
CA VAL A 42 23.40 -6.40 -8.84
C VAL A 42 22.50 -6.68 -7.63
N ILE A 43 22.95 -6.39 -6.41
CA ILE A 43 22.17 -6.59 -5.18
C ILE A 43 21.03 -5.57 -5.11
N SER A 44 21.31 -4.32 -5.44
CA SER A 44 20.30 -3.26 -5.41
C SER A 44 19.34 -3.31 -6.60
N SER A 45 19.59 -4.10 -7.64
CA SER A 45 18.64 -4.26 -8.76
C SER A 45 17.28 -4.84 -8.32
N ASN A 46 17.27 -5.63 -7.25
CA ASN A 46 16.01 -6.17 -6.67
C ASN A 46 15.19 -5.12 -5.90
N PHE A 47 15.73 -3.90 -5.72
CA PHE A 47 15.08 -2.77 -5.05
C PHE A 47 13.70 -2.46 -5.62
N ILE A 48 13.56 -2.42 -6.96
CA ILE A 48 12.29 -2.07 -7.61
C ILE A 48 11.19 -3.08 -7.25
N ALA A 49 11.51 -4.37 -7.28
CA ALA A 49 10.55 -5.42 -6.94
C ALA A 49 10.09 -5.34 -5.47
N LEU A 50 11.02 -5.14 -4.55
CA LEU A 50 10.70 -4.97 -3.12
C LEU A 50 9.88 -3.70 -2.87
N MET A 51 10.24 -2.60 -3.51
CA MET A 51 9.54 -1.34 -3.45
C MET A 51 8.09 -1.47 -3.93
N LEU A 52 7.87 -2.15 -5.07
CA LEU A 52 6.55 -2.44 -5.61
C LEU A 52 5.70 -3.24 -4.62
N ILE A 53 6.25 -4.29 -4.02
CA ILE A 53 5.52 -5.15 -3.06
C ILE A 53 5.11 -4.35 -1.82
N LEU A 54 6.04 -3.59 -1.22
CA LEU A 54 5.79 -2.83 0.00
C LEU A 54 4.78 -1.69 -0.23
N THR A 55 4.94 -0.93 -1.31
CA THR A 55 4.01 0.15 -1.68
C THR A 55 2.62 -0.40 -1.99
N MET A 56 2.55 -1.52 -2.71
CA MET A 56 1.29 -2.18 -3.03
C MET A 56 0.55 -2.63 -1.77
N ALA A 57 1.27 -3.19 -0.79
CA ALA A 57 0.67 -3.59 0.49
C ALA A 57 0.03 -2.38 1.21
N MET A 58 0.72 -1.24 1.29
CA MET A 58 0.17 -0.01 1.88
C MET A 58 -1.09 0.47 1.14
N ASN A 59 -1.05 0.48 -0.19
CA ASN A 59 -2.16 0.92 -1.03
C ASN A 59 -3.39 0.01 -0.90
N ILE A 60 -3.19 -1.32 -0.82
CA ILE A 60 -4.27 -2.30 -0.62
C ILE A 60 -4.93 -2.10 0.74
N HIS A 61 -4.15 -1.94 1.81
CA HIS A 61 -4.69 -1.72 3.15
C HIS A 61 -5.56 -0.45 3.21
N MET A 62 -5.10 0.63 2.59
CA MET A 62 -5.84 1.88 2.55
C MET A 62 -7.12 1.78 1.71
N SER A 63 -7.03 1.18 0.52
CA SER A 63 -8.20 0.97 -0.36
C SER A 63 -9.26 0.05 0.28
N THR A 64 -8.83 -1.03 0.91
CA THR A 64 -9.74 -1.94 1.62
C THR A 64 -10.43 -1.24 2.78
N ARG A 65 -9.71 -0.41 3.54
CA ARG A 65 -10.28 0.36 4.63
C ARG A 65 -11.28 1.38 4.17
N PHE A 66 -10.99 2.07 3.06
CA PHE A 66 -11.95 2.99 2.43
C PHE A 66 -13.26 2.27 2.07
N LEU A 67 -13.18 1.11 1.43
CA LEU A 67 -14.37 0.31 1.09
C LEU A 67 -15.17 -0.14 2.33
N GLN A 68 -14.48 -0.51 3.40
CA GLN A 68 -15.13 -0.89 4.67
C GLN A 68 -15.91 0.28 5.29
N ILE A 69 -15.28 1.47 5.35
CA ILE A 69 -15.92 2.66 5.91
C ILE A 69 -17.11 3.10 5.04
N ARG A 70 -16.96 3.09 3.72
CA ARG A 70 -18.04 3.41 2.78
C ARG A 70 -19.24 2.46 2.91
N LYS A 71 -19.00 1.16 3.11
CA LYS A 71 -20.08 0.19 3.39
C LYS A 71 -20.79 0.45 4.71
N LYS A 72 -20.04 0.90 5.72
CA LYS A 72 -20.59 1.15 7.07
C LYS A 72 -21.39 2.44 7.15
N PHE A 73 -20.99 3.46 6.38
CA PHE A 73 -21.57 4.79 6.40
C PHE A 73 -21.90 5.26 4.96
N PRO A 74 -22.96 4.73 4.33
CA PRO A 74 -23.29 5.06 2.94
C PRO A 74 -23.79 6.49 2.76
N GLU A 75 -24.30 7.13 3.83
CA GLU A 75 -24.88 8.50 3.85
C GLU A 75 -23.80 9.60 3.84
N LEU A 76 -22.55 9.26 4.22
CA LEU A 76 -21.47 10.25 4.32
C LEU A 76 -20.95 10.65 2.95
N LYS A 77 -20.52 11.91 2.84
CA LYS A 77 -19.85 12.41 1.65
C LYS A 77 -18.50 11.70 1.45
N ASN A 78 -18.11 11.53 0.19
CA ASN A 78 -16.84 10.86 -0.16
C ASN A 78 -15.62 11.49 0.52
N SER A 79 -15.57 12.81 0.62
CA SER A 79 -14.48 13.54 1.30
C SER A 79 -14.36 13.17 2.79
N GLU A 80 -15.48 12.98 3.48
CA GLU A 80 -15.50 12.59 4.89
C GLU A 80 -15.01 11.13 5.06
N ILE A 81 -15.44 10.25 4.17
CA ILE A 81 -14.99 8.84 4.16
C ILE A 81 -13.48 8.74 3.90
N ILE A 82 -12.96 9.56 2.97
CA ILE A 82 -11.52 9.62 2.68
C ILE A 82 -10.77 10.13 3.89
N PHE A 83 -11.22 11.21 4.51
CA PHE A 83 -10.60 11.76 5.72
C PHE A 83 -10.56 10.73 6.86
N MET A 84 -11.68 10.08 7.17
CA MET A 84 -11.76 9.02 8.18
C MET A 84 -10.87 7.82 7.85
N THR A 85 -10.72 7.49 6.57
CA THR A 85 -9.85 6.40 6.12
C THR A 85 -8.39 6.74 6.35
N THR A 86 -7.99 7.94 5.92
CA THR A 86 -6.62 8.43 6.04
C THR A 86 -6.21 8.53 7.52
N GLU A 87 -7.06 9.12 8.35
CA GLU A 87 -6.81 9.24 9.80
C GLU A 87 -6.63 7.87 10.48
N LYS A 88 -7.54 6.92 10.19
CA LYS A 88 -7.48 5.59 10.81
C LYS A 88 -6.33 4.71 10.30
N MET A 89 -5.87 4.93 9.09
CA MET A 89 -4.79 4.15 8.49
C MET A 89 -3.41 4.78 8.67
N TYR A 90 -3.34 6.06 9.06
CA TYR A 90 -2.07 6.77 9.25
C TYR A 90 -1.16 6.05 10.24
N TRP A 91 -1.62 5.83 11.47
CA TRP A 91 -0.82 5.21 12.51
C TRP A 91 -0.40 3.77 12.22
N PRO A 92 -1.30 2.85 11.81
CA PRO A 92 -0.89 1.49 11.46
C PRO A 92 0.14 1.42 10.33
N ILE A 93 -0.05 2.22 9.28
CA ILE A 93 0.88 2.24 8.14
C ILE A 93 2.20 2.89 8.56
N LEU A 94 2.18 3.97 9.33
CA LEU A 94 3.38 4.63 9.85
C LEU A 94 4.23 3.66 10.67
N TYR A 95 3.63 2.92 11.60
CA TYR A 95 4.37 1.92 12.40
C TYR A 95 4.98 0.82 11.52
N THR A 96 4.24 0.34 10.52
CA THR A 96 4.75 -0.66 9.60
C THR A 96 5.94 -0.13 8.80
N VAL A 97 5.84 1.08 8.29
CA VAL A 97 6.94 1.74 7.56
C VAL A 97 8.13 1.96 8.47
N LEU A 98 7.92 2.44 9.70
CA LEU A 98 9.00 2.71 10.65
C LEU A 98 9.75 1.42 11.03
N THR A 99 9.04 0.33 11.34
CA THR A 99 9.68 -0.95 11.65
C THR A 99 10.45 -1.51 10.46
N THR A 100 9.94 -1.34 9.24
CA THR A 100 10.62 -1.77 8.02
C THR A 100 11.84 -0.91 7.72
N ILE A 101 11.78 0.40 7.96
CA ILE A 101 12.93 1.32 7.88
C ILE A 101 14.01 0.88 8.86
N CYS A 102 13.67 0.58 10.12
CA CYS A 102 14.65 0.09 11.11
C CYS A 102 15.33 -1.21 10.63
N ALA A 103 14.57 -2.11 10.00
CA ALA A 103 15.13 -3.34 9.43
C ALA A 103 16.14 -3.05 8.31
N PHE A 104 15.84 -2.14 7.37
CA PHE A 104 16.76 -1.78 6.31
C PHE A 104 17.95 -0.94 6.79
N LEU A 105 17.75 -0.07 7.79
CA LEU A 105 18.85 0.67 8.42
C LEU A 105 19.85 -0.26 9.12
N SER A 106 19.40 -1.41 9.62
CA SER A 106 20.33 -2.38 10.21
C SER A 106 21.36 -2.92 9.21
N LEU A 107 21.06 -2.88 7.89
CA LEU A 107 22.01 -3.27 6.85
C LEU A 107 23.19 -2.31 6.71
N ILE A 108 23.09 -1.09 7.22
CA ILE A 108 24.17 -0.08 7.19
C ILE A 108 25.34 -0.52 8.05
N PHE A 109 25.12 -1.37 9.06
CA PHE A 109 26.18 -1.94 9.88
C PHE A 109 26.93 -3.12 9.23
N SER A 110 26.55 -3.48 7.98
CA SER A 110 27.27 -4.49 7.20
C SER A 110 28.62 -3.94 6.74
N GLU A 111 29.62 -4.82 6.59
CA GLU A 111 30.92 -4.45 6.02
C GLU A 111 30.92 -4.41 4.48
N ILE A 112 29.81 -4.81 3.84
CA ILE A 112 29.68 -4.97 2.40
C ILE A 112 28.99 -3.73 1.80
N LYS A 113 29.74 -2.89 1.09
CA LYS A 113 29.26 -1.63 0.52
C LYS A 113 27.96 -1.74 -0.29
N PRO A 114 27.76 -2.72 -1.21
CA PRO A 114 26.48 -2.88 -1.91
C PRO A 114 25.27 -3.13 -1.00
N ILE A 115 25.47 -3.75 0.16
CA ILE A 115 24.40 -3.99 1.14
C ILE A 115 24.05 -2.69 1.88
N ILE A 116 25.05 -1.89 2.22
CA ILE A 116 24.88 -0.56 2.82
C ILE A 116 24.08 0.34 1.88
N ASP A 117 24.51 0.41 0.62
CA ASP A 117 23.83 1.22 -0.40
C ASP A 117 22.37 0.77 -0.60
N PHE A 118 22.11 -0.54 -0.61
CA PHE A 118 20.77 -1.08 -0.67
C PHE A 118 19.92 -0.70 0.54
N GLY A 119 20.46 -0.72 1.77
CA GLY A 119 19.79 -0.29 2.98
C GLY A 119 19.34 1.18 2.91
N TRP A 120 20.20 2.06 2.43
CA TRP A 120 19.88 3.47 2.21
C TRP A 120 18.82 3.66 1.13
N MET A 121 18.96 2.99 -0.02
CA MET A 121 17.98 3.05 -1.10
C MET A 121 16.58 2.64 -0.64
N MET A 122 16.48 1.52 0.10
CA MET A 122 15.21 1.03 0.62
C MET A 122 14.60 1.98 1.66
N THR A 123 15.41 2.55 2.54
CA THR A 123 14.96 3.51 3.54
C THR A 123 14.35 4.76 2.89
N LEU A 124 15.07 5.37 1.94
CA LEU A 124 14.56 6.52 1.18
C LEU A 124 13.33 6.16 0.35
N GLY A 125 13.34 4.97 -0.25
CA GLY A 125 12.20 4.46 -1.00
C GLY A 125 10.94 4.31 -0.17
N LEU A 126 11.04 3.80 1.04
CA LEU A 126 9.90 3.65 1.95
C LEU A 126 9.33 5.00 2.41
N ILE A 127 10.19 5.95 2.74
CA ILE A 127 9.77 7.32 3.10
C ILE A 127 9.01 7.96 1.92
N THR A 128 9.59 7.88 0.73
CA THR A 128 8.98 8.40 -0.50
C THR A 128 7.63 7.72 -0.80
N SER A 129 7.56 6.40 -0.70
CA SER A 129 6.32 5.64 -0.88
C SER A 129 5.25 6.01 0.12
N PHE A 130 5.61 6.20 1.38
CA PHE A 130 4.67 6.63 2.41
C PHE A 130 4.06 7.99 2.09
N ILE A 131 4.90 8.98 1.76
CA ILE A 131 4.44 10.33 1.38
C ILE A 131 3.51 10.27 0.16
N ILE A 132 3.90 9.52 -0.88
CA ILE A 132 3.12 9.39 -2.11
C ILE A 132 1.80 8.66 -1.85
N THR A 133 1.80 7.59 -1.08
CA THR A 133 0.57 6.85 -0.74
C THR A 133 -0.43 7.76 -0.03
N PHE A 134 0.00 8.55 0.94
CA PHE A 134 -0.89 9.45 1.68
C PHE A 134 -1.28 10.73 0.92
N SER A 135 -0.54 11.10 -0.12
CA SER A 135 -0.86 12.24 -0.98
C SER A 135 -1.71 11.85 -2.19
N LEU A 136 -1.24 10.88 -2.98
CA LEU A 136 -1.88 10.49 -4.24
C LEU A 136 -3.13 9.63 -4.04
N LEU A 137 -3.10 8.66 -3.14
CA LEU A 137 -4.19 7.69 -3.04
C LEU A 137 -5.51 8.33 -2.59
N PRO A 138 -5.55 9.23 -1.58
CA PRO A 138 -6.76 9.98 -1.24
C PRO A 138 -7.29 10.82 -2.40
N THR A 139 -6.39 11.45 -3.16
CA THR A 139 -6.75 12.26 -4.34
C THR A 139 -7.37 11.40 -5.44
N LEU A 140 -6.78 10.24 -5.74
CA LEU A 140 -7.32 9.29 -6.71
C LEU A 140 -8.67 8.71 -6.27
N LEU A 141 -8.82 8.40 -4.99
CA LEU A 141 -10.09 7.92 -4.42
C LEU A 141 -11.20 8.98 -4.55
N ASN A 142 -10.88 10.25 -4.33
CA ASN A 142 -11.85 11.34 -4.48
C ASN A 142 -12.31 11.48 -5.93
N PHE A 143 -11.38 11.40 -6.89
CA PHE A 143 -11.68 11.53 -8.31
C PHE A 143 -12.59 10.42 -8.84
N ILE A 144 -12.34 9.17 -8.43
CA ILE A 144 -13.10 8.01 -8.92
C ILE A 144 -14.42 7.83 -8.18
N SER A 145 -14.48 8.16 -6.90
CA SER A 145 -15.69 8.03 -6.10
C SER A 145 -16.79 9.01 -6.51
N ASN A 146 -16.43 10.08 -7.21
CA ASN A 146 -17.39 11.04 -7.78
C ASN A 146 -18.13 10.48 -9.01
N ASN A 147 -17.61 9.42 -9.62
CA ASN A 147 -18.20 8.73 -10.78
C ASN A 147 -18.89 7.43 -10.35
N ASN A 148 -19.99 7.51 -9.56
CA ASN A 148 -20.93 6.42 -9.22
C ASN A 148 -20.45 4.99 -9.54
N VAL A 149 -19.34 4.55 -8.94
CA VAL A 149 -18.88 3.17 -9.07
C VAL A 149 -19.73 2.33 -8.14
N GLU A 150 -20.68 1.60 -8.68
CA GLU A 150 -21.45 0.59 -7.96
C GLU A 150 -20.51 -0.40 -7.27
N ILE A 151 -20.48 -0.35 -5.95
CA ILE A 151 -19.78 -1.35 -5.15
C ILE A 151 -20.55 -2.65 -5.25
N LYS A 152 -20.13 -3.52 -6.17
CA LYS A 152 -20.72 -4.85 -6.30
C LYS A 152 -20.60 -5.57 -4.96
N LYS A 153 -21.73 -6.00 -4.42
CA LYS A 153 -21.86 -6.65 -3.10
C LYS A 153 -20.86 -7.80 -3.00
N GLU A 154 -19.90 -7.66 -2.11
CA GLU A 154 -18.94 -8.71 -1.78
C GLU A 154 -19.71 -9.93 -1.26
N ASN A 155 -19.74 -10.98 -2.05
CA ASN A 155 -20.33 -12.24 -1.62
C ASN A 155 -19.40 -12.77 -0.50
N ASN A 156 -19.91 -12.84 0.74
CA ASN A 156 -19.19 -13.41 1.86
C ASN A 156 -18.58 -14.74 1.40
N SER A 157 -17.27 -14.77 1.21
CA SER A 157 -16.64 -15.99 0.73
C SER A 157 -16.88 -17.06 1.80
N LYS A 158 -17.36 -18.23 1.39
CA LYS A 158 -17.59 -19.37 2.29
C LYS A 158 -16.37 -19.70 3.16
N ILE A 159 -15.18 -19.32 2.66
CA ILE A 159 -13.88 -19.46 3.33
C ILE A 159 -13.81 -18.54 4.57
N THR A 160 -14.17 -17.25 4.46
CA THR A 160 -14.12 -16.30 5.58
C THR A 160 -15.11 -16.67 6.68
N SER A 161 -16.30 -17.16 6.30
CA SER A 161 -17.31 -17.64 7.26
C SER A 161 -16.87 -18.93 7.94
N PHE A 162 -16.14 -19.82 7.24
CA PHE A 162 -15.59 -21.05 7.78
C PHE A 162 -14.50 -20.76 8.85
N PHE A 163 -13.55 -19.89 8.55
CA PHE A 163 -12.53 -19.47 9.52
C PHE A 163 -13.12 -18.71 10.70
N GLY A 164 -14.13 -17.87 10.47
CA GLY A 164 -14.87 -17.18 11.53
C GLY A 164 -15.56 -18.16 12.49
N LYS A 165 -16.18 -19.21 11.95
CA LYS A 165 -16.82 -20.27 12.78
C LYS A 165 -15.79 -21.06 13.60
N ILE A 166 -14.63 -21.41 13.03
CA ILE A 166 -13.57 -22.11 13.75
C ILE A 166 -13.03 -21.25 14.90
N SER A 167 -12.80 -19.95 14.65
CA SER A 167 -12.30 -19.01 15.67
C SER A 167 -13.27 -18.81 16.84
N ILE A 168 -14.57 -18.86 16.59
CA ILE A 168 -15.61 -18.70 17.64
C ILE A 168 -15.79 -20.00 18.40
N HIS A 169 -15.68 -21.16 17.75
CA HIS A 169 -15.88 -22.47 18.39
C HIS A 169 -14.77 -22.84 19.38
N ASN A 170 -13.57 -22.28 19.23
CA ASN A 170 -12.44 -22.53 20.12
C ASN A 170 -12.37 -21.59 21.34
N LYS A 171 -13.42 -20.82 21.61
CA LYS A 171 -13.54 -19.89 22.76
C LYS A 171 -14.47 -20.42 23.88
N LYS A 172 -14.70 -21.72 23.94
CA LYS A 172 -15.34 -22.36 25.08
C LYS A 172 -14.34 -23.20 25.88
#